data_6acee5a575c579dc0e347afb030f9d69
#
_entry.id   6acee5a575c579dc0e347afb030f9d69
#
_cell.length_a   1.000
_cell.length_b   1.000
_cell.length_c   1.000
_cell.angle_alpha   90.00
_cell.angle_beta   90.00
_cell.angle_gamma   90.00
#
_symmetry.space_group_name_H-M   'P 1'
#
loop_
_entity.id
_entity.type
_entity.pdbx_description
1 polymer ?
#
loop_
_entity_poly.entity_id
_entity_poly.type
_entity_poly.pdbx_seq_one_letter_code
_entity_poly.pdbx_strand_id
1 'polypeptide(L)'
;KTLKEEKAIYTKEDFLRIYRDMRIIREFETMLNEIKVKSVYNGVEYHNPGPAHLSIGQEASAVGQAYCLDINDFTFGSHRSHGEILAKGLSSIEKLDDGELYDIMKEFLDGVTLRAVEGSEDKKGDVKDLAINFLLYGALAEIFARTTGFNRGLGGSMHAFFIPFGILPNNAIVGGAAPVALGAALYKRSCHKKGIVIANSGDGALGRGPVMESMNFAS
;
A
#
# COMPACT_ATOMS: atom_id res chain seq x y z
N LYS A 1 -11.34 -14.44 -19.53
CA LYS A 1 -10.10 -14.78 -20.22
C LYS A 1 -9.55 -16.10 -19.71
N THR A 2 -8.85 -16.81 -20.56
CA THR A 2 -8.18 -18.08 -20.24
C THR A 2 -6.71 -17.82 -19.91
N LEU A 3 -6.06 -18.75 -19.20
CA LEU A 3 -4.61 -18.68 -18.93
C LEU A 3 -3.79 -18.61 -20.23
N LYS A 4 -4.29 -19.19 -21.34
CA LYS A 4 -3.62 -19.13 -22.64
C LYS A 4 -3.63 -17.71 -23.22
N GLU A 5 -4.73 -17.00 -23.06
CA GLU A 5 -4.86 -15.59 -23.49
C GLU A 5 -3.98 -14.68 -22.65
N GLU A 6 -3.92 -14.89 -21.33
CA GLU A 6 -3.07 -14.11 -20.44
C GLU A 6 -1.57 -14.35 -20.70
N LYS A 7 -1.15 -15.58 -21.02
CA LYS A 7 0.23 -15.89 -21.41
C LYS A 7 0.68 -15.25 -22.73
N ALA A 8 -0.24 -14.73 -23.52
CA ALA A 8 0.08 -13.94 -24.72
C ALA A 8 0.38 -12.48 -24.39
N ILE A 9 0.02 -12.01 -23.19
CA ILE A 9 0.17 -10.61 -22.73
C ILE A 9 1.28 -10.49 -21.71
N TYR A 10 1.39 -11.44 -20.76
CA TYR A 10 2.33 -11.42 -19.66
C TYR A 10 3.45 -12.44 -19.84
N THR A 11 4.67 -12.05 -19.54
CA THR A 11 5.84 -12.93 -19.52
C THR A 11 5.81 -13.86 -18.31
N LYS A 12 6.74 -14.80 -18.25
CA LYS A 12 6.94 -15.64 -17.06
C LYS A 12 7.35 -14.81 -15.85
N GLU A 13 8.21 -13.83 -16.09
CA GLU A 13 8.71 -12.90 -15.08
C GLU A 13 7.57 -12.06 -14.49
N ASP A 14 6.62 -11.61 -15.32
CA ASP A 14 5.42 -10.90 -14.87
C ASP A 14 4.57 -11.79 -13.93
N PHE A 15 4.34 -13.05 -14.31
CA PHE A 15 3.60 -13.99 -13.45
C PHE A 15 4.32 -14.27 -12.13
N LEU A 16 5.64 -14.41 -12.16
CA LEU A 16 6.43 -14.62 -10.94
C LEU A 16 6.38 -13.39 -10.03
N ARG A 17 6.46 -12.19 -10.59
CA ARG A 17 6.31 -10.94 -9.85
C ARG A 17 4.93 -10.84 -9.22
N ILE A 18 3.86 -11.04 -9.99
CA ILE A 18 2.48 -11.02 -9.47
C ILE A 18 2.33 -12.01 -8.31
N TYR A 19 2.85 -13.23 -8.47
CA TYR A 19 2.80 -14.23 -7.41
C TYR A 19 3.62 -13.83 -6.18
N ARG A 20 4.83 -13.29 -6.36
CA ARG A 20 5.67 -12.76 -5.28
C ARG A 20 4.92 -11.69 -4.49
N ASP A 21 4.35 -10.71 -5.18
CA ASP A 21 3.67 -9.58 -4.56
C ASP A 21 2.42 -10.04 -3.77
N MET A 22 1.65 -10.97 -4.32
CA MET A 22 0.54 -11.61 -3.60
C MET A 22 1.01 -12.38 -2.37
N ARG A 23 2.15 -13.09 -2.44
CA ARG A 23 2.72 -13.82 -1.31
C ARG A 23 3.21 -12.87 -0.21
N ILE A 24 3.88 -11.78 -0.56
CA ILE A 24 4.31 -10.76 0.41
C ILE A 24 3.10 -10.22 1.18
N ILE A 25 2.03 -9.83 0.51
CA ILE A 25 0.82 -9.34 1.16
C ILE A 25 0.20 -10.42 2.06
N ARG A 26 0.08 -11.65 1.57
CA ARG A 26 -0.47 -12.76 2.35
C ARG A 26 0.33 -13.02 3.64
N GLU A 27 1.64 -13.05 3.56
CA GLU A 27 2.50 -13.30 4.74
C GLU A 27 2.42 -12.12 5.72
N PHE A 28 2.41 -10.88 5.23
CA PHE A 28 2.24 -9.70 6.06
C PHE A 28 0.91 -9.74 6.85
N GLU A 29 -0.18 -10.04 6.16
CA GLU A 29 -1.51 -10.11 6.78
C GLU A 29 -1.66 -11.32 7.72
N THR A 30 -1.01 -12.45 7.39
CA THR A 30 -0.99 -13.65 8.26
C THR A 30 -0.25 -13.36 9.55
N MET A 31 0.90 -12.69 9.48
CA MET A 31 1.64 -12.23 10.66
C MET A 31 0.77 -11.33 11.55
N LEU A 32 0.11 -10.32 10.95
CA LEU A 32 -0.78 -9.43 11.70
C LEU A 32 -1.93 -10.18 12.35
N ASN A 33 -2.50 -11.17 11.66
CA ASN A 33 -3.57 -12.00 12.23
C ASN A 33 -3.07 -12.84 13.41
N GLU A 34 -1.89 -13.43 13.31
CA GLU A 34 -1.31 -14.19 14.43
C GLU A 34 -1.05 -13.30 15.65
N ILE A 35 -0.45 -12.14 15.44
CA ILE A 35 -0.23 -11.15 16.51
C ILE A 35 -1.56 -10.72 17.14
N LYS A 36 -2.58 -10.48 16.32
CA LYS A 36 -3.91 -10.09 16.80
C LYS A 36 -4.58 -11.18 17.65
N VAL A 37 -4.45 -12.43 17.26
CA VAL A 37 -5.15 -13.56 17.90
C VAL A 37 -4.35 -14.14 19.06
N LYS A 38 -3.03 -14.28 18.90
CA LYS A 38 -2.15 -14.97 19.83
C LYS A 38 -1.28 -14.04 20.67
N SER A 39 -1.20 -12.75 20.31
CA SER A 39 -0.25 -11.76 20.88
C SER A 39 1.22 -12.22 20.78
N VAL A 40 1.55 -13.11 19.85
CA VAL A 40 2.90 -13.63 19.63
C VAL A 40 3.08 -13.99 18.15
N TYR A 41 4.26 -13.71 17.62
CA TYR A 41 4.69 -14.16 16.29
C TYR A 41 6.18 -14.49 16.31
N ASN A 42 6.55 -15.69 15.87
CA ASN A 42 7.93 -16.19 15.87
C ASN A 42 8.66 -16.00 17.22
N GLY A 43 7.97 -16.22 18.33
CA GLY A 43 8.51 -16.08 19.68
C GLY A 43 8.60 -14.65 20.21
N VAL A 44 8.21 -13.64 19.40
CA VAL A 44 8.12 -12.25 19.84
C VAL A 44 6.72 -11.96 20.33
N GLU A 45 6.59 -11.60 21.60
CA GLU A 45 5.32 -11.19 22.18
C GLU A 45 5.03 -9.71 21.86
N TYR A 46 3.83 -9.43 21.39
CA TYR A 46 3.38 -8.07 21.12
C TYR A 46 1.85 -7.94 21.19
N HIS A 47 1.38 -6.99 21.95
CA HIS A 47 -0.02 -6.61 21.98
C HIS A 47 -0.25 -5.40 21.06
N ASN A 48 -1.05 -5.61 20.00
CA ASN A 48 -1.40 -4.52 19.11
C ASN A 48 -2.29 -3.51 19.86
N PRO A 49 -1.89 -2.22 19.97
CA PRO A 49 -2.64 -1.21 20.72
C PRO A 49 -3.96 -0.81 20.04
N GLY A 50 -4.15 -1.14 18.78
CA GLY A 50 -5.31 -0.75 17.99
C GLY A 50 -5.92 -1.88 17.18
N PRO A 51 -6.99 -1.61 16.43
CA PRO A 51 -7.58 -2.59 15.53
C PRO A 51 -6.64 -2.86 14.35
N ALA A 52 -6.57 -4.11 13.89
CA ALA A 52 -5.99 -4.49 12.62
C ALA A 52 -7.11 -4.96 11.68
N HIS A 53 -7.40 -4.19 10.65
CA HIS A 53 -8.39 -4.52 9.62
C HIS A 53 -7.69 -5.25 8.48
N LEU A 54 -7.68 -6.57 8.57
CA LEU A 54 -6.95 -7.43 7.64
C LEU A 54 -7.57 -7.45 6.24
N SER A 55 -6.74 -7.48 5.21
CA SER A 55 -7.11 -7.67 3.80
C SER A 55 -6.80 -9.09 3.28
N ILE A 56 -6.64 -10.07 4.16
CA ILE A 56 -6.46 -11.47 3.78
C ILE A 56 -7.56 -11.92 2.81
N GLY A 57 -7.16 -12.52 1.69
CA GLY A 57 -8.05 -12.96 0.62
C GLY A 57 -8.28 -11.94 -0.50
N GLN A 58 -7.76 -10.72 -0.35
CA GLN A 58 -7.89 -9.66 -1.36
C GLN A 58 -6.61 -9.43 -2.18
N GLU A 59 -5.60 -10.28 -2.03
CA GLU A 59 -4.27 -10.11 -2.65
C GLU A 59 -4.34 -10.00 -4.16
N ALA A 60 -5.14 -10.85 -4.81
CA ALA A 60 -5.28 -10.83 -6.27
C ALA A 60 -5.93 -9.55 -6.79
N SER A 61 -6.91 -9.02 -6.08
CA SER A 61 -7.56 -7.75 -6.42
C SER A 61 -6.58 -6.58 -6.25
N ALA A 62 -5.86 -6.54 -5.13
CA ALA A 62 -4.91 -5.48 -4.82
C ALA A 62 -3.73 -5.46 -5.82
N VAL A 63 -3.09 -6.61 -6.05
CA VAL A 63 -1.96 -6.73 -6.98
C VAL A 63 -2.40 -6.51 -8.42
N GLY A 64 -3.52 -7.08 -8.83
CA GLY A 64 -4.06 -6.90 -10.19
C GLY A 64 -4.36 -5.44 -10.52
N GLN A 65 -4.90 -4.69 -9.55
CA GLN A 65 -5.15 -3.26 -9.70
C GLN A 65 -3.83 -2.47 -9.79
N ALA A 66 -2.86 -2.77 -8.92
CA ALA A 66 -1.63 -1.99 -8.78
C ALA A 66 -0.57 -2.31 -9.83
N TYR A 67 -0.64 -3.46 -10.50
CA TYR A 67 0.41 -3.98 -11.37
C TYR A 67 0.91 -2.99 -12.43
N CYS A 68 0.00 -2.24 -13.04
CA CYS A 68 0.32 -1.25 -14.08
C CYS A 68 0.63 0.14 -13.54
N LEU A 69 0.39 0.40 -12.24
CA LEU A 69 0.53 1.74 -11.65
C LEU A 69 1.98 2.08 -11.34
N ASP A 70 2.32 3.36 -11.45
CA ASP A 70 3.61 3.93 -11.04
C ASP A 70 3.42 5.04 -9.99
N ILE A 71 4.50 5.75 -9.62
CA ILE A 71 4.46 6.82 -8.62
C ILE A 71 3.57 8.01 -9.01
N ASN A 72 3.28 8.17 -10.31
CA ASN A 72 2.41 9.22 -10.79
C ASN A 72 0.93 8.86 -10.60
N ASP A 73 0.59 7.61 -10.32
CA ASP A 73 -0.76 7.17 -10.07
C ASP A 73 -1.06 7.22 -8.58
N PHE A 74 -2.22 7.76 -8.21
CA PHE A 74 -2.62 7.88 -6.82
C PHE A 74 -3.65 6.81 -6.45
N THR A 75 -3.45 6.18 -5.30
CA THR A 75 -4.39 5.19 -4.75
C THR A 75 -4.89 5.67 -3.39
N PHE A 76 -6.21 5.74 -3.25
CA PHE A 76 -6.90 5.97 -1.99
C PHE A 76 -7.60 4.68 -1.56
N GLY A 77 -7.40 4.29 -0.31
CA GLY A 77 -7.98 3.09 0.27
C GLY A 77 -9.08 3.37 1.28
N SER A 78 -9.75 2.32 1.70
CA SER A 78 -10.68 2.31 2.83
C SER A 78 -9.94 1.98 4.14
N HIS A 79 -10.69 1.68 5.20
CA HIS A 79 -10.12 1.22 6.48
C HIS A 79 -9.41 -0.15 6.38
N ARG A 80 -9.67 -0.93 5.33
CA ARG A 80 -9.14 -2.28 5.08
C ARG A 80 -8.26 -2.27 3.83
N SER A 81 -7.18 -1.50 3.86
CA SER A 81 -6.40 -1.23 2.65
C SER A 81 -4.93 -1.64 2.72
N HIS A 82 -4.53 -2.49 3.67
CA HIS A 82 -3.13 -2.94 3.74
C HIS A 82 -2.67 -3.58 2.42
N GLY A 83 -3.51 -4.45 1.82
CA GLY A 83 -3.21 -5.08 0.54
C GLY A 83 -3.00 -4.07 -0.58
N GLU A 84 -3.85 -3.05 -0.68
CA GLU A 84 -3.79 -1.99 -1.68
C GLU A 84 -2.54 -1.11 -1.48
N ILE A 85 -2.21 -0.76 -0.22
CA ILE A 85 -1.02 0.00 0.15
C ILE A 85 0.24 -0.75 -0.27
N LEU A 86 0.35 -2.01 0.13
CA LEU A 86 1.52 -2.84 -0.17
C LEU A 86 1.63 -3.11 -1.68
N ALA A 87 0.54 -3.48 -2.36
CA ALA A 87 0.56 -3.71 -3.79
C ALA A 87 1.00 -2.48 -4.58
N LYS A 88 0.47 -1.29 -4.22
CA LYS A 88 0.86 -0.03 -4.86
C LYS A 88 2.32 0.31 -4.59
N GLY A 89 2.79 0.11 -3.36
CA GLY A 89 4.18 0.31 -2.99
C GLY A 89 5.13 -0.60 -3.75
N LEU A 90 4.85 -1.91 -3.80
CA LEU A 90 5.62 -2.89 -4.55
C LEU A 90 5.67 -2.56 -6.06
N SER A 91 4.54 -2.12 -6.63
CA SER A 91 4.51 -1.69 -8.03
C SER A 91 5.34 -0.43 -8.30
N SER A 92 5.35 0.52 -7.37
CA SER A 92 6.19 1.72 -7.47
C SER A 92 7.67 1.39 -7.36
N ILE A 93 8.07 0.53 -6.42
CA ILE A 93 9.45 0.05 -6.24
C ILE A 93 9.98 -0.60 -7.51
N GLU A 94 9.16 -1.43 -8.16
CA GLU A 94 9.58 -2.13 -9.38
C GLU A 94 9.91 -1.18 -10.53
N LYS A 95 9.26 -0.03 -10.60
CA LYS A 95 9.33 0.92 -11.72
C LYS A 95 10.28 2.08 -11.53
N LEU A 96 10.72 2.30 -10.29
CA LEU A 96 11.74 3.31 -9.96
C LEU A 96 13.15 2.74 -10.15
N ASP A 97 14.10 3.60 -10.47
CA ASP A 97 15.50 3.22 -10.43
C ASP A 97 16.07 3.24 -8.99
N ASP A 98 17.22 2.62 -8.82
CA ASP A 98 17.84 2.44 -7.50
C ASP A 98 18.19 3.77 -6.83
N GLY A 99 18.60 4.77 -7.62
CA GLY A 99 18.95 6.10 -7.11
C GLY A 99 17.70 6.82 -6.58
N GLU A 100 16.65 6.87 -7.39
CA GLU A 100 15.36 7.46 -7.01
C GLU A 100 14.77 6.79 -5.76
N LEU A 101 14.82 5.45 -5.69
CA LEU A 101 14.36 4.69 -4.52
C LEU A 101 15.13 5.07 -3.26
N TYR A 102 16.45 5.10 -3.35
CA TYR A 102 17.29 5.42 -2.20
C TYR A 102 17.07 6.84 -1.71
N ASP A 103 16.98 7.81 -2.63
CA ASP A 103 16.75 9.22 -2.29
C ASP A 103 15.39 9.40 -1.62
N ILE A 104 14.33 8.78 -2.13
CA ILE A 104 13.00 8.81 -1.50
C ILE A 104 13.06 8.28 -0.06
N MET A 105 13.67 7.12 0.15
CA MET A 105 13.78 6.51 1.47
C MET A 105 14.62 7.36 2.44
N LYS A 106 15.70 7.96 1.95
CA LYS A 106 16.62 8.80 2.72
C LYS A 106 15.99 10.13 3.13
N GLU A 107 15.25 10.77 2.24
CA GLU A 107 14.61 12.06 2.50
C GLU A 107 13.37 11.91 3.39
N PHE A 108 12.68 10.79 3.30
CA PHE A 108 11.44 10.59 4.05
C PHE A 108 11.67 10.57 5.56
N LEU A 109 11.01 11.49 6.25
CA LEU A 109 11.14 11.68 7.71
C LEU A 109 12.61 11.76 8.19
N ASP A 110 13.46 12.46 7.44
CA ASP A 110 14.90 12.56 7.71
C ASP A 110 15.59 11.18 7.80
N GLY A 111 15.09 10.20 7.06
CA GLY A 111 15.64 8.83 7.00
C GLY A 111 15.41 7.98 8.25
N VAL A 112 14.50 8.35 9.15
CA VAL A 112 14.25 7.59 10.39
C VAL A 112 13.83 6.16 10.11
N THR A 113 12.88 5.97 9.17
CA THR A 113 12.41 4.64 8.78
C THR A 113 13.52 3.84 8.07
N LEU A 114 14.29 4.49 7.20
CA LEU A 114 15.41 3.85 6.49
C LEU A 114 16.48 3.34 7.48
N ARG A 115 16.91 4.19 8.42
CA ARG A 115 17.90 3.77 9.42
C ARG A 115 17.43 2.60 10.28
N ALA A 116 16.14 2.51 10.58
CA ALA A 116 15.59 1.37 11.32
C ALA A 116 15.73 0.06 10.54
N VAL A 117 15.51 0.10 9.21
CA VAL A 117 15.65 -1.06 8.32
C VAL A 117 17.13 -1.40 8.09
N GLU A 118 17.97 -0.39 7.84
CA GLU A 118 19.42 -0.59 7.64
C GLU A 118 20.14 -1.13 8.88
N GLY A 119 19.61 -0.86 10.07
CA GLY A 119 20.13 -1.37 11.34
C GLY A 119 19.80 -2.84 11.61
N SER A 120 18.94 -3.48 10.81
CA SER A 120 18.62 -4.90 10.97
C SER A 120 19.77 -5.81 10.49
N GLU A 121 19.92 -6.98 11.13
CA GLU A 121 21.00 -7.94 10.82
C GLU A 121 20.81 -8.64 9.45
N ASP A 122 19.62 -8.58 8.87
CA ASP A 122 19.25 -9.26 7.62
C ASP A 122 19.56 -8.45 6.35
N LYS A 123 20.69 -7.75 6.33
CA LYS A 123 21.17 -6.99 5.13
C LYS A 123 21.62 -7.94 4.02
N LYS A 124 20.69 -8.47 3.24
CA LYS A 124 21.00 -9.20 2.00
C LYS A 124 20.06 -8.72 0.91
N GLY A 125 20.61 -8.13 -0.14
CA GLY A 125 19.84 -7.73 -1.30
C GLY A 125 20.34 -6.43 -1.92
N ASP A 126 19.70 -6.07 -3.01
CA ASP A 126 19.91 -4.82 -3.72
C ASP A 126 19.03 -3.67 -3.12
N VAL A 127 19.04 -2.52 -3.79
CA VAL A 127 18.26 -1.35 -3.35
C VAL A 127 16.75 -1.64 -3.39
N LYS A 128 16.29 -2.48 -4.32
CA LYS A 128 14.87 -2.86 -4.39
C LYS A 128 14.45 -3.73 -3.21
N ASP A 129 15.31 -4.67 -2.80
CA ASP A 129 15.06 -5.47 -1.59
C ASP A 129 15.02 -4.58 -0.34
N LEU A 130 15.92 -3.60 -0.24
CA LEU A 130 15.91 -2.61 0.83
C LEU A 130 14.60 -1.80 0.81
N ALA A 131 14.13 -1.38 -0.37
CA ALA A 131 12.90 -0.62 -0.52
C ALA A 131 11.64 -1.45 -0.17
N ILE A 132 11.64 -2.75 -0.48
CA ILE A 132 10.58 -3.67 -0.04
C ILE A 132 10.56 -3.77 1.49
N ASN A 133 11.72 -3.95 2.12
CA ASN A 133 11.83 -3.99 3.57
C ASN A 133 11.40 -2.66 4.22
N PHE A 134 11.79 -1.53 3.63
CA PHE A 134 11.35 -0.20 4.04
C PHE A 134 9.83 -0.06 3.97
N LEU A 135 9.20 -0.50 2.89
CA LEU A 135 7.75 -0.45 2.71
C LEU A 135 7.03 -1.29 3.78
N LEU A 136 7.46 -2.54 3.96
CA LEU A 136 6.86 -3.46 4.91
C LEU A 136 7.06 -2.99 6.35
N TYR A 137 8.27 -2.57 6.70
CA TYR A 137 8.58 -2.05 8.02
C TYR A 137 7.80 -0.76 8.33
N GLY A 138 7.79 0.20 7.40
CA GLY A 138 7.11 1.47 7.60
C GLY A 138 5.59 1.31 7.79
N ALA A 139 4.98 0.41 7.01
CA ALA A 139 3.57 0.05 7.16
C ALA A 139 3.31 -0.66 8.51
N LEU A 140 4.14 -1.62 8.89
CA LEU A 140 4.01 -2.36 10.14
C LEU A 140 4.22 -1.44 11.36
N ALA A 141 5.24 -0.61 11.32
CA ALA A 141 5.53 0.36 12.37
C ALA A 141 4.37 1.35 12.56
N GLU A 142 3.71 1.76 11.46
CA GLU A 142 2.52 2.60 11.52
C GLU A 142 1.34 1.88 12.19
N ILE A 143 1.06 0.64 11.80
CA ILE A 143 0.00 -0.18 12.39
C ILE A 143 0.23 -0.36 13.89
N PHE A 144 1.49 -0.50 14.30
CA PHE A 144 1.89 -0.71 15.69
C PHE A 144 2.15 0.59 16.47
N ALA A 145 1.72 1.73 15.94
CA ALA A 145 1.85 3.05 16.54
C ALA A 145 3.30 3.41 16.94
N ARG A 146 4.27 3.08 16.06
CA ARG A 146 5.68 3.41 16.26
C ARG A 146 6.04 4.70 15.53
N THR A 147 6.92 5.49 16.14
CA THR A 147 7.38 6.78 15.57
C THR A 147 8.19 6.63 14.27
N THR A 148 8.66 5.43 13.97
CA THR A 148 9.35 5.05 12.72
C THR A 148 8.40 4.67 11.59
N GLY A 149 7.08 4.62 11.86
CA GLY A 149 6.04 4.38 10.85
C GLY A 149 5.82 5.58 9.93
N PHE A 150 5.15 5.36 8.81
CA PHE A 150 4.98 6.36 7.75
C PHE A 150 4.29 7.65 8.20
N ASN A 151 3.41 7.59 9.21
CA ASN A 151 2.74 8.72 9.81
C ASN A 151 3.13 8.90 11.28
N ARG A 152 4.34 8.48 11.64
CA ARG A 152 4.88 8.52 13.01
C ARG A 152 4.01 7.77 14.03
N GLY A 153 3.30 6.74 13.57
CA GLY A 153 2.43 5.91 14.40
C GLY A 153 1.07 6.53 14.74
N LEU A 154 0.72 7.66 14.14
CA LEU A 154 -0.54 8.36 14.41
C LEU A 154 -1.73 7.84 13.59
N GLY A 155 -1.47 7.12 12.50
CA GLY A 155 -2.50 6.61 11.61
C GLY A 155 -3.02 5.22 11.98
N GLY A 156 -2.16 4.37 12.53
CA GLY A 156 -2.50 2.98 12.81
C GLY A 156 -2.90 2.19 11.56
N SER A 157 -3.70 1.15 11.75
CA SER A 157 -4.12 0.25 10.66
C SER A 157 -4.99 0.92 9.58
N MET A 158 -5.76 1.94 9.94
CA MET A 158 -6.76 2.54 9.05
C MET A 158 -6.27 3.76 8.28
N HIS A 159 -5.11 4.30 8.62
CA HIS A 159 -4.55 5.51 8.02
C HIS A 159 -3.06 5.37 7.72
N ALA A 160 -2.62 4.17 7.35
CA ALA A 160 -1.27 3.95 6.84
C ALA A 160 -1.22 4.40 5.37
N PHE A 161 -0.29 5.30 5.03
CA PHE A 161 -0.09 5.78 3.67
C PHE A 161 1.35 6.25 3.47
N PHE A 162 1.80 6.29 2.22
CA PHE A 162 3.13 6.72 1.84
C PHE A 162 3.09 7.51 0.54
N ILE A 163 2.95 8.83 0.67
CA ILE A 163 2.72 9.74 -0.47
C ILE A 163 3.79 9.63 -1.56
N PRO A 164 5.10 9.47 -1.25
CA PRO A 164 6.12 9.38 -2.29
C PRO A 164 5.92 8.23 -3.29
N PHE A 165 5.24 7.14 -2.89
CA PHE A 165 4.88 6.05 -3.80
C PHE A 165 3.46 6.18 -4.37
N GLY A 166 2.81 7.33 -4.24
CA GLY A 166 1.44 7.53 -4.70
C GLY A 166 0.38 6.84 -3.85
N ILE A 167 0.75 6.41 -2.64
CA ILE A 167 -0.19 5.85 -1.66
C ILE A 167 -0.72 7.02 -0.85
N LEU A 168 -1.93 7.46 -1.17
CA LEU A 168 -2.56 8.62 -0.56
C LEU A 168 -3.36 8.20 0.69
N PRO A 169 -3.73 9.17 1.55
CA PRO A 169 -4.42 8.86 2.80
C PRO A 169 -5.68 8.02 2.59
N ASN A 170 -5.67 6.80 3.13
CA ASN A 170 -6.84 5.96 3.22
C ASN A 170 -7.84 6.52 4.26
N ASN A 171 -9.11 6.18 4.13
CA ASN A 171 -10.18 6.78 4.91
C ASN A 171 -11.05 5.74 5.62
N ALA A 172 -11.17 5.88 6.94
CA ALA A 172 -12.02 5.02 7.76
C ALA A 172 -13.51 5.38 7.68
N ILE A 173 -13.85 6.58 7.17
CA ILE A 173 -15.25 7.00 6.97
C ILE A 173 -15.82 6.26 5.76
N VAL A 174 -16.92 5.56 5.97
CA VAL A 174 -17.57 4.75 4.91
C VAL A 174 -18.01 5.64 3.75
N GLY A 175 -17.40 5.41 2.57
CA GLY A 175 -17.60 6.23 1.36
C GLY A 175 -16.76 7.50 1.28
N GLY A 176 -15.97 7.82 2.31
CA GLY A 176 -15.18 9.05 2.36
C GLY A 176 -13.97 9.11 1.41
N ALA A 177 -13.47 7.96 0.95
CA ALA A 177 -12.37 7.93 0.00
C ALA A 177 -12.73 8.51 -1.38
N ALA A 178 -13.96 8.31 -1.85
CA ALA A 178 -14.38 8.74 -3.19
C ALA A 178 -14.29 10.27 -3.41
N PRO A 179 -14.88 11.14 -2.56
CA PRO A 179 -14.78 12.58 -2.75
C PRO A 179 -13.35 13.11 -2.58
N VAL A 180 -12.53 12.51 -1.71
CA VAL A 180 -11.13 12.92 -1.55
C VAL A 180 -10.33 12.56 -2.80
N ALA A 181 -10.51 11.35 -3.34
CA ALA A 181 -9.89 10.91 -4.57
C ALA A 181 -10.32 11.77 -5.78
N LEU A 182 -11.59 12.17 -5.83
CA LEU A 182 -12.11 13.10 -6.84
C LEU A 182 -11.37 14.46 -6.79
N GLY A 183 -11.14 15.00 -5.60
CA GLY A 183 -10.33 16.20 -5.41
C GLY A 183 -8.90 16.05 -5.95
N ALA A 184 -8.27 14.89 -5.70
CA ALA A 184 -6.95 14.58 -6.25
C ALA A 184 -6.96 14.44 -7.79
N ALA A 185 -8.02 13.88 -8.36
CA ALA A 185 -8.19 13.80 -9.81
C ALA A 185 -8.36 15.18 -10.45
N LEU A 186 -9.14 16.06 -9.82
CA LEU A 186 -9.27 17.47 -10.23
C LEU A 186 -7.92 18.20 -10.17
N TYR A 187 -7.15 18.01 -9.12
CA TYR A 187 -5.79 18.55 -9.02
C TYR A 187 -4.93 18.12 -10.20
N LYS A 188 -4.90 16.81 -10.48
CA LYS A 188 -4.12 16.29 -11.63
C LYS A 188 -4.57 16.92 -12.94
N ARG A 189 -5.87 16.99 -13.19
CA ARG A 189 -6.45 17.59 -14.39
C ARG A 189 -6.09 19.08 -14.50
N SER A 190 -6.30 19.84 -13.44
CA SER A 190 -6.09 21.30 -13.43
C SER A 190 -4.61 21.69 -13.51
N CYS A 191 -3.73 20.87 -12.93
CA CYS A 191 -2.27 21.10 -12.94
C CYS A 191 -1.55 20.32 -14.04
N HIS A 192 -2.26 19.73 -14.97
CA HIS A 192 -1.71 18.91 -16.08
C HIS A 192 -0.71 17.83 -15.60
N LYS A 193 -0.99 17.21 -14.45
CA LYS A 193 -0.16 16.12 -13.89
C LYS A 193 -0.48 14.78 -14.57
N LYS A 194 0.54 13.96 -14.76
CA LYS A 194 0.39 12.60 -15.29
C LYS A 194 -0.29 11.66 -14.27
N GLY A 195 -0.74 10.52 -14.79
CA GLY A 195 -1.28 9.42 -13.99
C GLY A 195 -2.77 9.56 -13.68
N ILE A 196 -3.30 8.48 -13.15
CA ILE A 196 -4.70 8.33 -12.76
C ILE A 196 -4.87 8.39 -11.24
N VAL A 197 -6.11 8.47 -10.79
CA VAL A 197 -6.46 8.37 -9.37
C VAL A 197 -7.45 7.23 -9.18
N ILE A 198 -7.14 6.33 -8.27
CA ILE A 198 -7.97 5.19 -7.92
C ILE A 198 -8.56 5.40 -6.53
N ALA A 199 -9.88 5.29 -6.42
CA ALA A 199 -10.61 5.29 -5.15
C ALA A 199 -11.12 3.89 -4.86
N ASN A 200 -10.52 3.21 -3.90
CA ASN A 200 -11.01 1.92 -3.42
C ASN A 200 -12.15 2.12 -2.43
N SER A 201 -13.28 1.54 -2.76
CA SER A 201 -14.48 1.60 -1.90
C SER A 201 -15.01 0.19 -1.66
N GLY A 202 -15.26 -0.15 -0.41
CA GLY A 202 -15.92 -1.41 -0.06
C GLY A 202 -17.35 -1.45 -0.60
N ASP A 203 -17.89 -2.65 -0.80
CA ASP A 203 -19.24 -2.91 -1.27
C ASP A 203 -20.32 -2.17 -0.42
N GLY A 204 -20.18 -2.20 0.91
CA GLY A 204 -21.04 -1.46 1.82
C GLY A 204 -20.95 0.07 1.73
N ALA A 205 -19.93 0.60 1.05
CA ALA A 205 -19.76 2.03 0.84
C ALA A 205 -20.43 2.53 -0.45
N LEU A 206 -20.65 1.67 -1.43
CA LEU A 206 -21.17 2.05 -2.75
C LEU A 206 -22.55 2.73 -2.70
N GLY A 207 -23.38 2.38 -1.72
CA GLY A 207 -24.69 3.00 -1.52
C GLY A 207 -24.68 4.35 -0.79
N ARG A 208 -23.51 4.88 -0.43
CA ARG A 208 -23.41 6.17 0.27
C ARG A 208 -23.51 7.34 -0.71
N GLY A 209 -24.26 8.38 -0.30
CA GLY A 209 -24.45 9.60 -1.09
C GLY A 209 -23.15 10.18 -1.64
N PRO A 210 -22.10 10.41 -0.82
CA PRO A 210 -20.82 10.95 -1.30
C PRO A 210 -20.15 10.14 -2.41
N VAL A 211 -20.33 8.82 -2.44
CA VAL A 211 -19.79 7.98 -3.52
C VAL A 211 -20.53 8.24 -4.83
N MET A 212 -21.88 8.24 -4.78
CA MET A 212 -22.71 8.51 -5.95
C MET A 212 -22.51 9.94 -6.49
N GLU A 213 -22.40 10.91 -5.59
CA GLU A 213 -22.12 12.30 -5.94
C GLU A 213 -20.73 12.44 -6.60
N SER A 214 -19.73 11.74 -6.08
CA SER A 214 -18.39 11.71 -6.66
C SER A 214 -18.37 11.10 -8.07
N MET A 215 -19.10 10.00 -8.27
CA MET A 215 -19.24 9.37 -9.60
C MET A 215 -19.94 10.33 -10.59
N ASN A 216 -21.02 10.97 -10.16
CA ASN A 216 -21.74 11.93 -10.99
C ASN A 216 -20.88 13.15 -11.34
N PHE A 217 -20.07 13.64 -10.41
CA PHE A 217 -19.19 14.77 -10.67
C PHE A 217 -18.02 14.38 -11.61
N ALA A 218 -17.54 13.13 -11.54
CA ALA A 218 -16.43 12.65 -12.35
C ALA A 218 -16.82 12.35 -13.81
N SER A 219 -18.11 12.17 -14.10
CA SER A 219 -18.63 11.89 -15.44
C SER A 219 -18.72 13.14 -16.30
#